data_be25d65cd8611e6973eec511d70fc172
#
_entry.id   be25d65cd8611e6973eec511d70fc172
#
_cell.length_a   1.000
_cell.length_b   1.000
_cell.length_c   1.000
_cell.angle_alpha   90.00
_cell.angle_beta   90.00
_cell.angle_gamma   90.00
#
_symmetry.space_group_name_H-M   'P 1'
#
loop_
_entity.id
_entity.type
_entity.pdbx_description
1 polymer ?
#
loop_
_entity_poly.entity_id
_entity_poly.type
_entity_poly.pdbx_seq_one_letter_code
_entity_poly.pdbx_strand_id
1 'polypeptide(L)'
;MTSRPTIAVTIGEPAGIGPDLCVRLAERAWPARLVLVGDIELLRERARRLGAGVRFGPYVRRSPPASATREVAHYPVAAPVAPGRLDPANAKAVLATLEAAVAGCLSGEFAAMVTAPVQKSVINEAGIAFTGHTEFLAERTGAKRAVMMLVGGPPKHLLRVALATTHLPLAAVPAAITRPGLEETLRVVAADLVGKFGIARPRIAVCGLNPHAGEGGHLGREEIDTIEPAIAAARAAGLDVAGPLPADTVFVPSKLSGFDCIVAMYHDQGLPVLKHVSFGHGVNVTLGLPIVRTSVDHGTALDLAVDGRSARAADPGSLFAAAGLAIDLSRRET
;
A
#
# COMPACT_ATOMS: atom_id res chain seq x y z
N MET A 1 21.69 16.45 13.54
CA MET A 1 20.22 16.34 13.66
C MET A 1 19.69 15.83 12.32
N THR A 2 19.28 14.60 12.21
CA THR A 2 18.65 14.08 10.99
C THR A 2 17.38 14.88 10.74
N SER A 3 17.27 15.49 9.56
CA SER A 3 16.08 16.26 9.15
C SER A 3 14.84 15.36 9.21
N ARG A 4 13.73 15.87 9.73
CA ARG A 4 12.46 15.12 9.73
C ARG A 4 12.06 14.85 8.28
N PRO A 5 11.76 13.58 7.88
CA PRO A 5 11.34 13.30 6.52
C PRO A 5 10.01 14.00 6.20
N THR A 6 9.85 14.43 4.96
CA THR A 6 8.59 14.99 4.46
C THR A 6 7.83 13.89 3.71
N ILE A 7 6.61 13.59 4.12
CA ILE A 7 5.78 12.50 3.59
C ILE A 7 4.54 13.11 2.90
N ALA A 8 4.31 12.77 1.65
CA ALA A 8 3.09 13.12 0.93
C ALA A 8 1.95 12.16 1.31
N VAL A 9 0.77 12.68 1.59
CA VAL A 9 -0.43 11.88 1.88
C VAL A 9 -1.55 12.32 0.94
N THR A 10 -1.87 11.53 -0.09
CA THR A 10 -2.99 11.85 -1.00
C THR A 10 -4.32 11.55 -0.32
N ILE A 11 -5.29 12.45 -0.47
CA ILE A 11 -6.59 12.34 0.22
C ILE A 11 -7.53 11.31 -0.41
N GLY A 12 -7.18 10.80 -1.62
CA GLY A 12 -7.95 9.79 -2.33
C GLY A 12 -9.24 10.31 -2.95
N GLU A 13 -10.26 9.46 -3.00
CA GLU A 13 -11.59 9.79 -3.55
C GLU A 13 -12.26 10.88 -2.70
N PRO A 14 -12.60 12.05 -3.28
CA PRO A 14 -13.20 13.16 -2.54
C PRO A 14 -14.53 12.82 -1.88
N ALA A 15 -15.37 11.98 -2.52
CA ALA A 15 -16.67 11.56 -2.02
C ALA A 15 -16.59 10.43 -0.97
N GLY A 16 -15.42 9.79 -0.80
CA GLY A 16 -15.19 8.69 0.13
C GLY A 16 -14.75 9.16 1.53
N ILE A 17 -14.32 8.19 2.33
CA ILE A 17 -13.78 8.43 3.69
C ILE A 17 -12.34 8.94 3.71
N GLY A 18 -11.61 8.88 2.58
CA GLY A 18 -10.20 9.29 2.50
C GLY A 18 -9.93 10.67 3.10
N PRO A 19 -10.67 11.73 2.72
CA PRO A 19 -10.52 13.06 3.32
C PRO A 19 -10.78 13.07 4.84
N ASP A 20 -11.75 12.31 5.34
CA ASP A 20 -12.08 12.21 6.77
C ASP A 20 -10.93 11.56 7.54
N LEU A 21 -10.37 10.47 7.01
CA LEU A 21 -9.19 9.80 7.58
C LEU A 21 -7.97 10.71 7.60
N CYS A 22 -7.77 11.53 6.55
CA CYS A 22 -6.69 12.52 6.48
C CYS A 22 -6.86 13.64 7.51
N VAL A 23 -8.09 14.06 7.81
CA VAL A 23 -8.38 14.98 8.92
C VAL A 23 -7.94 14.35 10.25
N ARG A 24 -8.31 13.09 10.51
CA ARG A 24 -7.90 12.37 11.72
C ARG A 24 -6.38 12.20 11.82
N LEU A 25 -5.73 11.91 10.69
CA LEU A 25 -4.26 11.83 10.62
C LEU A 25 -3.62 13.17 11.02
N ALA A 26 -4.20 14.29 10.57
CA ALA A 26 -3.71 15.63 10.82
C ALA A 26 -3.89 16.09 12.29
N GLU A 27 -4.80 15.48 13.06
CA GLU A 27 -4.96 15.78 14.49
C GLU A 27 -3.78 15.29 15.33
N ARG A 28 -3.01 14.30 14.85
CA ARG A 28 -1.88 13.72 15.58
C ARG A 28 -0.56 14.42 15.29
N ALA A 29 0.36 14.36 16.25
CA ALA A 29 1.75 14.69 16.04
C ALA A 29 2.50 13.49 15.44
N TRP A 30 3.34 13.73 14.45
CA TRP A 30 4.14 12.72 13.78
C TRP A 30 5.63 13.09 13.85
N PRO A 31 6.53 12.10 13.91
CA PRO A 31 7.97 12.35 13.85
C PRO A 31 8.45 12.63 12.41
N ALA A 32 7.61 13.25 11.61
CA ALA A 32 7.80 13.63 10.20
C ALA A 32 7.00 14.90 9.89
N ARG A 33 7.28 15.52 8.75
CA ARG A 33 6.45 16.56 8.15
C ARG A 33 5.44 15.88 7.22
N LEU A 34 4.17 15.88 7.58
CA LEU A 34 3.11 15.34 6.71
C LEU A 34 2.54 16.46 5.87
N VAL A 35 2.47 16.24 4.56
CA VAL A 35 1.86 17.13 3.57
C VAL A 35 0.68 16.40 2.95
N LEU A 36 -0.54 16.88 3.21
CA LEU A 36 -1.72 16.36 2.55
C LEU A 36 -1.77 16.87 1.12
N VAL A 37 -2.06 15.99 0.16
CA VAL A 37 -2.12 16.34 -1.27
C VAL A 37 -3.56 16.21 -1.72
N GLY A 38 -4.23 17.35 -1.96
CA GLY A 38 -5.65 17.39 -2.32
C GLY A 38 -6.29 18.76 -2.14
N ASP A 39 -7.63 18.81 -2.14
CA ASP A 39 -8.36 20.07 -2.00
C ASP A 39 -8.41 20.54 -0.55
N ILE A 40 -7.86 21.74 -0.30
CA ILE A 40 -7.79 22.33 1.05
C ILE A 40 -9.19 22.73 1.57
N GLU A 41 -10.09 23.17 0.70
CA GLU A 41 -11.45 23.57 1.10
C GLU A 41 -12.29 22.34 1.46
N LEU A 42 -12.14 21.24 0.70
CA LEU A 42 -12.75 19.96 1.06
C LEU A 42 -12.27 19.47 2.43
N LEU A 43 -10.98 19.54 2.71
CA LEU A 43 -10.41 19.16 4.02
C LEU A 43 -10.94 20.06 5.14
N ARG A 44 -11.07 21.35 4.90
CA ARG A 44 -11.67 22.30 5.86
C ARG A 44 -13.13 21.98 6.15
N GLU A 45 -13.90 21.66 5.11
CA GLU A 45 -15.30 21.23 5.23
C GLU A 45 -15.40 19.93 6.04
N ARG A 46 -14.59 18.93 5.72
CA ARG A 46 -14.56 17.66 6.45
C ARG A 46 -14.15 17.85 7.92
N ALA A 47 -13.16 18.68 8.22
CA ALA A 47 -12.77 19.00 9.59
C ALA A 47 -13.95 19.62 10.39
N ARG A 48 -14.70 20.53 9.79
CA ARG A 48 -15.91 21.11 10.43
C ARG A 48 -16.97 20.04 10.70
N ARG A 49 -17.25 19.16 9.74
CA ARG A 49 -18.22 18.06 9.91
C ARG A 49 -17.82 17.09 11.03
N LEU A 50 -16.53 16.80 11.11
CA LEU A 50 -15.99 15.90 12.15
C LEU A 50 -15.84 16.57 13.52
N GLY A 51 -16.02 17.89 13.62
CA GLY A 51 -15.75 18.67 14.83
C GLY A 51 -14.26 18.64 15.20
N ALA A 52 -13.36 18.51 14.22
CA ALA A 52 -11.93 18.43 14.42
C ALA A 52 -11.34 19.83 14.60
N GLY A 53 -10.47 20.02 15.61
CA GLY A 53 -9.81 21.30 15.92
C GLY A 53 -8.62 21.64 14.99
N VAL A 54 -8.41 20.88 13.92
CA VAL A 54 -7.27 21.06 13.01
C VAL A 54 -7.49 22.22 12.04
N ARG A 55 -6.43 23.01 11.80
CA ARG A 55 -6.40 24.08 10.80
C ARG A 55 -5.48 23.71 9.66
N PHE A 56 -5.94 23.91 8.42
CA PHE A 56 -5.17 23.65 7.21
C PHE A 56 -4.66 24.95 6.58
N GLY A 57 -3.39 24.93 6.16
CA GLY A 57 -2.71 26.00 5.43
C GLY A 57 -1.97 25.47 4.20
N PRO A 58 -1.57 26.35 3.27
CA PRO A 58 -0.87 25.92 2.06
C PRO A 58 0.50 25.34 2.39
N TYR A 59 0.85 24.27 1.70
CA TYR A 59 2.22 23.75 1.69
C TYR A 59 3.14 24.66 0.86
N VAL A 60 4.27 25.01 1.44
CA VAL A 60 5.33 25.73 0.73
C VAL A 60 6.62 24.93 0.82
N ARG A 61 7.13 24.53 -0.34
CA ARG A 61 8.38 23.78 -0.43
C ARG A 61 9.52 24.57 0.23
N ARG A 62 10.36 23.90 1.00
CA ARG A 62 11.52 24.45 1.71
C ARG A 62 11.22 25.50 2.77
N SER A 63 9.97 25.83 3.05
CA SER A 63 9.61 26.68 4.17
C SER A 63 9.32 25.83 5.41
N PRO A 64 9.70 26.28 6.62
CA PRO A 64 9.29 25.59 7.83
C PRO A 64 7.76 25.63 7.95
N PRO A 65 7.12 24.55 8.44
CA PRO A 65 5.68 24.56 8.66
C PRO A 65 5.31 25.63 9.70
N ALA A 66 4.22 26.37 9.45
CA ALA A 66 3.64 27.23 10.46
C ALA A 66 3.18 26.35 11.65
N SER A 67 3.58 26.68 12.86
CA SER A 67 3.44 25.82 14.05
C SER A 67 1.99 25.43 14.38
N ALA A 68 1.00 26.14 13.86
CA ALA A 68 -0.42 25.99 14.19
C ALA A 68 -1.28 25.39 13.07
N THR A 69 -0.72 25.12 11.87
CA THR A 69 -1.46 24.62 10.73
C THR A 69 -0.88 23.32 10.20
N ARG A 70 -1.75 22.49 9.58
CA ARG A 70 -1.35 21.29 8.82
C ARG A 70 -1.26 21.66 7.34
N GLU A 71 -0.25 21.20 6.66
CA GLU A 71 0.10 21.63 5.33
C GLU A 71 -0.63 20.84 4.26
N VAL A 72 -1.15 21.56 3.25
CA VAL A 72 -1.85 20.99 2.11
C VAL A 72 -1.21 21.49 0.82
N ALA A 73 -0.69 20.58 0.00
CA ALA A 73 -0.43 20.83 -1.41
C ALA A 73 -1.79 20.83 -2.12
N HIS A 74 -2.26 22.03 -2.51
CA HIS A 74 -3.64 22.23 -2.94
C HIS A 74 -3.85 21.82 -4.40
N TYR A 75 -4.75 20.86 -4.58
CA TYR A 75 -5.25 20.38 -5.86
C TYR A 75 -6.78 20.44 -5.82
N PRO A 76 -7.40 21.49 -6.42
CA PRO A 76 -8.83 21.72 -6.30
C PRO A 76 -9.64 20.65 -7.02
N VAL A 77 -10.77 20.25 -6.42
CA VAL A 77 -11.79 19.46 -7.11
C VAL A 77 -12.44 20.29 -8.22
N ALA A 78 -12.86 19.63 -9.30
CA ALA A 78 -13.48 20.32 -10.44
C ALA A 78 -14.98 20.57 -10.26
N ALA A 79 -15.63 19.75 -9.42
CA ALA A 79 -17.07 19.86 -9.13
C ALA A 79 -17.31 19.74 -7.62
N PRO A 80 -18.44 20.31 -7.12
CA PRO A 80 -18.83 20.20 -5.72
C PRO A 80 -18.92 18.75 -5.26
N VAL A 81 -18.38 18.46 -4.08
CA VAL A 81 -18.35 17.12 -3.52
C VAL A 81 -19.52 16.88 -2.59
N ALA A 82 -20.35 15.90 -2.90
CA ALA A 82 -21.35 15.35 -1.98
C ALA A 82 -20.80 14.02 -1.42
N PRO A 83 -20.61 13.88 -0.10
CA PRO A 83 -20.11 12.63 0.49
C PRO A 83 -20.97 11.43 0.12
N GLY A 84 -20.34 10.32 -0.23
CA GLY A 84 -20.99 9.11 -0.69
C GLY A 84 -21.47 9.13 -2.14
N ARG A 85 -21.43 10.28 -2.82
CA ARG A 85 -21.86 10.41 -4.22
C ARG A 85 -20.67 10.71 -5.12
N LEU A 86 -20.32 9.73 -5.93
CA LEU A 86 -19.24 9.85 -6.92
C LEU A 86 -19.60 10.85 -8.01
N ASP A 87 -18.57 11.59 -8.49
CA ASP A 87 -18.70 12.49 -9.64
C ASP A 87 -17.47 12.34 -10.56
N PRO A 88 -17.63 11.83 -11.80
CA PRO A 88 -16.53 11.67 -12.76
C PRO A 88 -15.79 12.97 -13.08
N ALA A 89 -16.41 14.13 -12.90
CA ALA A 89 -15.75 15.43 -13.10
C ALA A 89 -14.51 15.61 -12.20
N ASN A 90 -14.49 14.97 -11.02
CA ASN A 90 -13.39 15.05 -10.06
C ASN A 90 -12.24 14.07 -10.34
N ALA A 91 -12.39 13.14 -11.29
CA ALA A 91 -11.40 12.10 -11.58
C ALA A 91 -10.00 12.67 -11.91
N LYS A 92 -9.94 13.74 -12.74
CA LYS A 92 -8.67 14.39 -13.09
C LYS A 92 -7.97 15.01 -11.87
N ALA A 93 -8.72 15.60 -10.96
CA ALA A 93 -8.16 16.16 -9.73
C ALA A 93 -7.58 15.05 -8.83
N VAL A 94 -8.28 13.90 -8.71
CA VAL A 94 -7.78 12.74 -7.97
C VAL A 94 -6.46 12.24 -8.56
N LEU A 95 -6.38 12.07 -9.88
CA LEU A 95 -5.14 11.61 -10.55
C LEU A 95 -4.01 12.64 -10.41
N ALA A 96 -4.30 13.94 -10.50
CA ALA A 96 -3.31 15.00 -10.30
C ALA A 96 -2.67 14.93 -8.90
N THR A 97 -3.41 14.55 -7.87
CA THR A 97 -2.83 14.34 -6.52
C THR A 97 -1.83 13.19 -6.49
N LEU A 98 -2.11 12.09 -7.19
CA LEU A 98 -1.20 10.95 -7.30
C LEU A 98 0.05 11.32 -8.09
N GLU A 99 -0.12 12.00 -9.23
CA GLU A 99 1.00 12.46 -10.07
C GLU A 99 1.93 13.41 -9.30
N ALA A 100 1.36 14.35 -8.56
CA ALA A 100 2.13 15.27 -7.73
C ALA A 100 2.93 14.56 -6.64
N ALA A 101 2.31 13.61 -5.95
CA ALA A 101 2.98 12.83 -4.92
C ALA A 101 4.13 11.98 -5.50
N VAL A 102 3.92 11.33 -6.65
CA VAL A 102 4.96 10.57 -7.37
C VAL A 102 6.11 11.50 -7.79
N ALA A 103 5.80 12.61 -8.47
CA ALA A 103 6.81 13.57 -8.93
C ALA A 103 7.63 14.14 -7.75
N GLY A 104 6.96 14.43 -6.63
CA GLY A 104 7.60 14.87 -5.41
C GLY A 104 8.54 13.82 -4.81
N CYS A 105 8.15 12.54 -4.83
CA CYS A 105 9.03 11.46 -4.39
C CYS A 105 10.23 11.28 -5.33
N LEU A 106 10.02 11.26 -6.63
CA LEU A 106 11.09 11.11 -7.62
C LEU A 106 12.10 12.27 -7.58
N SER A 107 11.63 13.49 -7.27
CA SER A 107 12.50 14.67 -7.13
C SER A 107 13.17 14.80 -5.76
N GLY A 108 12.90 13.90 -4.82
CA GLY A 108 13.40 13.98 -3.44
C GLY A 108 12.74 15.08 -2.59
N GLU A 109 11.63 15.67 -3.06
CA GLU A 109 10.83 16.61 -2.26
C GLU A 109 10.10 15.89 -1.12
N PHE A 110 9.57 14.71 -1.43
CA PHE A 110 8.97 13.80 -0.47
C PHE A 110 9.81 12.53 -0.33
N ALA A 111 10.07 12.12 0.90
CA ALA A 111 10.80 10.89 1.19
C ALA A 111 9.96 9.63 0.99
N ALA A 112 8.62 9.76 1.03
CA ALA A 112 7.68 8.68 0.77
C ALA A 112 6.29 9.25 0.44
N MET A 113 5.41 8.41 -0.12
CA MET A 113 4.00 8.71 -0.27
C MET A 113 3.10 7.69 0.42
N VAL A 114 1.99 8.20 0.96
CA VAL A 114 0.89 7.42 1.54
C VAL A 114 -0.36 7.70 0.73
N THR A 115 -1.09 6.68 0.30
CA THR A 115 -2.30 6.91 -0.49
C THR A 115 -3.55 6.47 0.25
N ALA A 116 -4.52 7.38 0.39
CA ALA A 116 -5.89 7.04 0.74
C ALA A 116 -6.59 6.38 -0.47
N PRO A 117 -7.74 5.71 -0.26
CA PRO A 117 -8.38 4.91 -1.31
C PRO A 117 -8.94 5.79 -2.44
N VAL A 118 -8.84 5.30 -3.67
CA VAL A 118 -9.52 5.89 -4.85
C VAL A 118 -10.60 4.96 -5.39
N GLN A 119 -11.56 5.51 -6.10
CA GLN A 119 -12.64 4.74 -6.71
C GLN A 119 -12.32 4.54 -8.21
N LYS A 120 -11.99 3.29 -8.59
CA LYS A 120 -11.61 2.98 -9.98
C LYS A 120 -12.76 3.23 -10.98
N SER A 121 -14.00 2.87 -10.60
CA SER A 121 -15.16 2.99 -11.50
C SER A 121 -15.36 4.43 -11.97
N VAL A 122 -15.34 5.40 -11.07
CA VAL A 122 -15.58 6.80 -11.40
C VAL A 122 -14.47 7.40 -12.27
N ILE A 123 -13.22 6.95 -12.10
CA ILE A 123 -12.11 7.38 -12.96
C ILE A 123 -12.30 6.83 -14.39
N ASN A 124 -12.72 5.55 -14.49
CA ASN A 124 -13.01 4.94 -15.79
C ASN A 124 -14.25 5.55 -16.45
N GLU A 125 -15.29 5.90 -15.68
CA GLU A 125 -16.46 6.64 -16.16
C GLU A 125 -16.10 8.01 -16.74
N ALA A 126 -15.05 8.65 -16.22
CA ALA A 126 -14.49 9.88 -16.79
C ALA A 126 -13.72 9.68 -18.09
N GLY A 127 -13.70 8.47 -18.65
CA GLY A 127 -12.99 8.12 -19.88
C GLY A 127 -11.46 7.94 -19.70
N ILE A 128 -10.97 7.81 -18.46
CA ILE A 128 -9.55 7.65 -18.17
C ILE A 128 -9.31 6.19 -17.76
N ALA A 129 -8.49 5.46 -18.52
CA ALA A 129 -8.13 4.09 -18.19
C ALA A 129 -7.35 4.04 -16.88
N PHE A 130 -7.91 3.39 -15.87
CA PHE A 130 -7.29 3.27 -14.54
C PHE A 130 -7.58 1.89 -13.95
N THR A 131 -6.56 1.06 -13.87
CA THR A 131 -6.63 -0.30 -13.34
C THR A 131 -6.40 -0.34 -11.83
N GLY A 132 -5.64 0.62 -11.29
CA GLY A 132 -5.38 0.76 -9.87
C GLY A 132 -4.11 1.56 -9.58
N HIS A 133 -3.88 1.81 -8.29
CA HIS A 133 -2.68 2.51 -7.84
C HIS A 133 -1.39 1.82 -8.28
N THR A 134 -1.32 0.49 -8.17
CA THR A 134 -0.09 -0.28 -8.42
C THR A 134 0.38 -0.12 -9.85
N GLU A 135 -0.52 -0.31 -10.80
CA GLU A 135 -0.24 -0.20 -12.24
C GLU A 135 0.06 1.26 -12.63
N PHE A 136 -0.75 2.19 -12.12
CA PHE A 136 -0.55 3.62 -12.34
C PHE A 136 0.82 4.09 -11.85
N LEU A 137 1.19 3.69 -10.63
CA LEU A 137 2.48 4.08 -10.04
C LEU A 137 3.66 3.41 -10.76
N ALA A 138 3.53 2.15 -11.18
CA ALA A 138 4.55 1.47 -11.97
C ALA A 138 4.80 2.20 -13.29
N GLU A 139 3.73 2.58 -14.00
CA GLU A 139 3.83 3.36 -15.25
C GLU A 139 4.53 4.71 -15.02
N ARG A 140 4.08 5.49 -14.02
CA ARG A 140 4.63 6.83 -13.74
C ARG A 140 6.07 6.83 -13.22
N THR A 141 6.51 5.73 -12.65
CA THR A 141 7.87 5.58 -12.11
C THR A 141 8.82 4.81 -13.04
N GLY A 142 8.31 4.26 -14.15
CA GLY A 142 9.08 3.39 -15.04
C GLY A 142 9.45 2.04 -14.43
N ALA A 143 8.76 1.61 -13.38
CA ALA A 143 9.03 0.35 -12.71
C ALA A 143 8.61 -0.84 -13.58
N LYS A 144 9.53 -1.79 -13.81
CA LYS A 144 9.28 -2.96 -14.66
C LYS A 144 8.29 -3.95 -14.03
N ARG A 145 8.34 -4.08 -12.73
CA ARG A 145 7.50 -4.99 -11.95
C ARG A 145 7.17 -4.35 -10.60
N ALA A 146 5.89 -4.20 -10.33
CA ALA A 146 5.39 -3.87 -9.00
C ALA A 146 4.85 -5.14 -8.33
N VAL A 147 5.13 -5.31 -7.04
CA VAL A 147 4.65 -6.43 -6.23
C VAL A 147 3.88 -5.88 -5.04
N MET A 148 2.66 -6.37 -4.88
CA MET A 148 1.83 -6.03 -3.73
C MET A 148 2.30 -6.83 -2.52
N MET A 149 2.60 -6.15 -1.43
CA MET A 149 2.90 -6.77 -0.14
C MET A 149 2.05 -6.11 0.94
N LEU A 150 1.40 -6.93 1.76
CA LEU A 150 0.75 -6.44 2.97
C LEU A 150 1.64 -6.68 4.18
N VAL A 151 1.60 -5.71 5.10
CA VAL A 151 2.33 -5.73 6.37
C VAL A 151 1.33 -5.52 7.50
N GLY A 152 1.37 -6.36 8.52
CA GLY A 152 0.46 -6.23 9.66
C GLY A 152 0.91 -7.07 10.85
N GLY A 153 0.18 -6.95 11.95
CA GLY A 153 0.48 -7.64 13.20
C GLY A 153 1.20 -6.77 14.23
N PRO A 154 1.53 -7.34 15.39
CA PRO A 154 2.17 -6.59 16.46
C PRO A 154 3.58 -6.12 16.07
N PRO A 155 4.05 -4.94 16.54
CA PRO A 155 5.31 -4.33 16.10
C PRO A 155 6.56 -5.20 16.21
N LYS A 156 6.58 -6.13 17.17
CA LYS A 156 7.71 -7.07 17.37
C LYS A 156 7.66 -8.29 16.44
N HIS A 157 6.52 -8.55 15.80
CA HIS A 157 6.27 -9.73 14.98
C HIS A 157 5.42 -9.34 13.75
N LEU A 158 5.93 -8.42 12.94
CA LEU A 158 5.26 -8.00 11.72
C LEU A 158 5.25 -9.14 10.69
N LEU A 159 4.06 -9.56 10.33
CA LEU A 159 3.85 -10.46 9.20
C LEU A 159 3.91 -9.65 7.90
N ARG A 160 4.71 -10.10 6.95
CA ARG A 160 4.79 -9.55 5.58
C ARG A 160 4.36 -10.64 4.62
N VAL A 161 3.34 -10.34 3.81
CA VAL A 161 2.83 -11.25 2.79
C VAL A 161 2.88 -10.56 1.44
N ALA A 162 3.77 -11.00 0.58
CA ALA A 162 3.86 -10.58 -0.81
C ALA A 162 3.05 -11.52 -1.70
N LEU A 163 2.51 -11.01 -2.80
CA LEU A 163 1.61 -11.74 -3.68
C LEU A 163 2.26 -11.97 -5.05
N ALA A 164 2.31 -13.22 -5.50
CA ALA A 164 2.71 -13.57 -6.86
C ALA A 164 1.65 -13.14 -7.89
N THR A 165 0.36 -13.33 -7.57
CA THR A 165 -0.79 -12.83 -8.32
C THR A 165 -1.74 -12.07 -7.40
N THR A 166 -2.44 -11.05 -7.92
CA THR A 166 -3.33 -10.18 -7.14
C THR A 166 -4.81 -10.48 -7.43
N HIS A 167 -5.50 -9.59 -8.11
CA HIS A 167 -6.95 -9.60 -8.30
C HIS A 167 -7.34 -10.38 -9.59
N LEU A 168 -7.16 -11.68 -9.58
CA LEU A 168 -7.55 -12.58 -10.67
C LEU A 168 -8.71 -13.48 -10.24
N PRO A 169 -9.59 -13.90 -11.15
CA PRO A 169 -10.46 -15.03 -10.91
C PRO A 169 -9.64 -16.26 -10.50
N LEU A 170 -10.10 -17.02 -9.51
CA LEU A 170 -9.34 -18.17 -8.98
C LEU A 170 -8.92 -19.15 -10.08
N ALA A 171 -9.81 -19.42 -11.04
CA ALA A 171 -9.53 -20.30 -12.17
C ALA A 171 -8.39 -19.80 -13.10
N ALA A 172 -8.07 -18.51 -13.07
CA ALA A 172 -6.99 -17.94 -13.88
C ALA A 172 -5.63 -17.93 -13.15
N VAL A 173 -5.63 -18.18 -11.84
CA VAL A 173 -4.42 -18.13 -11.00
C VAL A 173 -3.35 -19.12 -11.45
N PRO A 174 -3.64 -20.42 -11.68
CA PRO A 174 -2.62 -21.38 -12.07
C PRO A 174 -1.86 -20.97 -13.33
N ALA A 175 -2.59 -20.52 -14.36
CA ALA A 175 -1.99 -20.07 -15.63
C ALA A 175 -1.21 -18.75 -15.51
N ALA A 176 -1.54 -17.91 -14.53
CA ALA A 176 -0.85 -16.64 -14.28
C ALA A 176 0.47 -16.82 -13.51
N ILE A 177 0.64 -17.94 -12.82
CA ILE A 177 1.89 -18.27 -12.12
C ILE A 177 2.86 -18.86 -13.14
N THR A 178 3.82 -18.04 -13.55
CA THR A 178 4.87 -18.46 -14.48
C THR A 178 6.23 -18.44 -13.79
N ARG A 179 7.14 -19.30 -14.22
CA ARG A 179 8.50 -19.34 -13.68
C ARG A 179 9.20 -17.96 -13.77
N PRO A 180 9.26 -17.27 -14.94
CA PRO A 180 9.89 -15.95 -15.00
C PRO A 180 9.19 -14.90 -14.13
N GLY A 181 7.85 -14.94 -14.03
CA GLY A 181 7.08 -14.02 -13.20
C GLY A 181 7.36 -14.21 -11.71
N LEU A 182 7.51 -15.46 -11.25
CA LEU A 182 7.83 -15.76 -9.86
C LEU A 182 9.29 -15.41 -9.52
N GLU A 183 10.24 -15.73 -10.41
CA GLU A 183 11.64 -15.32 -10.28
C GLU A 183 11.78 -13.81 -10.11
N GLU A 184 11.08 -13.04 -10.94
CA GLU A 184 11.09 -11.58 -10.86
C GLU A 184 10.42 -11.07 -9.58
N THR A 185 9.30 -11.69 -9.16
CA THR A 185 8.64 -11.38 -7.88
C THR A 185 9.59 -11.59 -6.70
N LEU A 186 10.28 -12.72 -6.64
CA LEU A 186 11.25 -13.04 -5.57
C LEU A 186 12.41 -12.05 -5.55
N ARG A 187 12.92 -11.67 -6.73
CA ARG A 187 13.99 -10.66 -6.86
C ARG A 187 13.54 -9.30 -6.34
N VAL A 188 12.34 -8.83 -6.70
CA VAL A 188 11.78 -7.57 -6.22
C VAL A 188 11.57 -7.59 -4.72
N VAL A 189 10.96 -8.65 -4.18
CA VAL A 189 10.74 -8.82 -2.73
C VAL A 189 12.06 -8.76 -1.98
N ALA A 190 13.07 -9.54 -2.39
CA ALA A 190 14.36 -9.57 -1.74
C ALA A 190 15.06 -8.21 -1.77
N ALA A 191 15.08 -7.55 -2.94
CA ALA A 191 15.72 -6.24 -3.10
C ALA A 191 15.08 -5.17 -2.20
N ASP A 192 13.75 -5.11 -2.13
CA ASP A 192 13.07 -4.12 -1.30
C ASP A 192 13.14 -4.45 0.21
N LEU A 193 13.16 -5.73 0.59
CA LEU A 193 13.41 -6.12 1.98
C LEU A 193 14.80 -5.66 2.45
N VAL A 194 15.80 -5.72 1.58
CA VAL A 194 17.14 -5.19 1.87
C VAL A 194 17.12 -3.66 1.85
N GLY A 195 16.73 -3.05 0.73
CA GLY A 195 16.87 -1.61 0.50
C GLY A 195 15.93 -0.77 1.36
N LYS A 196 14.62 -1.10 1.38
CA LYS A 196 13.62 -0.30 2.08
C LYS A 196 13.37 -0.76 3.52
N PHE A 197 13.39 -2.08 3.77
CA PHE A 197 13.14 -2.61 5.12
C PHE A 197 14.41 -2.77 5.96
N GLY A 198 15.61 -2.67 5.35
CA GLY A 198 16.89 -2.78 6.05
C GLY A 198 17.20 -4.18 6.58
N ILE A 199 16.61 -5.22 5.98
CA ILE A 199 16.85 -6.61 6.34
C ILE A 199 17.99 -7.14 5.50
N ALA A 200 19.20 -7.17 6.07
CA ALA A 200 20.43 -7.44 5.32
C ALA A 200 20.44 -8.81 4.60
N ARG A 201 19.78 -9.83 5.16
CA ARG A 201 19.67 -11.18 4.58
C ARG A 201 18.27 -11.69 4.76
N PRO A 202 17.31 -11.24 3.93
CA PRO A 202 15.91 -11.61 4.08
C PRO A 202 15.69 -13.09 3.79
N ARG A 203 15.01 -13.77 4.70
CA ARG A 203 14.57 -15.16 4.55
C ARG A 203 13.14 -15.16 4.04
N ILE A 204 12.93 -15.67 2.84
CA ILE A 204 11.65 -15.64 2.14
C ILE A 204 11.08 -17.05 2.09
N ALA A 205 9.85 -17.23 2.59
CA ALA A 205 9.10 -18.45 2.38
C ALA A 205 8.18 -18.31 1.17
N VAL A 206 8.12 -19.33 0.32
CA VAL A 206 7.22 -19.38 -0.85
C VAL A 206 6.18 -20.45 -0.60
N CYS A 207 4.90 -20.09 -0.66
CA CYS A 207 3.81 -21.05 -0.58
C CYS A 207 3.75 -21.92 -1.84
N GLY A 208 3.30 -23.16 -1.70
CA GLY A 208 2.76 -23.92 -2.83
C GLY A 208 1.44 -23.28 -3.30
N LEU A 209 1.00 -23.59 -4.51
CA LEU A 209 -0.32 -23.22 -5.02
C LEU A 209 -1.38 -24.19 -4.52
N ASN A 210 -1.07 -25.49 -4.61
CA ASN A 210 -1.99 -26.56 -4.30
C ASN A 210 -1.95 -26.94 -2.79
N PRO A 211 -2.99 -27.58 -2.27
CA PRO A 211 -2.97 -28.13 -0.91
C PRO A 211 -1.72 -29.01 -0.69
N HIS A 212 -1.14 -28.93 0.50
CA HIS A 212 0.08 -29.66 0.89
C HIS A 212 1.26 -29.47 -0.08
N ALA A 213 1.31 -28.29 -0.77
CA ALA A 213 2.30 -28.00 -1.81
C ALA A 213 2.35 -29.09 -2.91
N GLY A 214 1.17 -29.51 -3.38
CA GLY A 214 1.02 -30.45 -4.50
C GLY A 214 1.25 -31.92 -4.15
N GLU A 215 1.70 -32.24 -2.93
CA GLU A 215 1.90 -33.61 -2.43
C GLU A 215 2.66 -34.49 -3.41
N GLY A 216 3.83 -34.01 -3.88
CA GLY A 216 4.66 -34.72 -4.86
C GLY A 216 4.05 -34.83 -6.27
N GLY A 217 3.08 -33.98 -6.60
CA GLY A 217 2.38 -33.95 -7.89
C GLY A 217 1.05 -34.68 -7.91
N HIS A 218 0.62 -35.27 -6.79
CA HIS A 218 -0.68 -35.94 -6.68
C HIS A 218 -1.87 -34.97 -6.63
N LEU A 219 -1.66 -33.74 -6.14
CA LEU A 219 -2.68 -32.70 -6.04
C LEU A 219 -2.47 -31.55 -7.01
N GLY A 220 -1.66 -31.71 -8.03
CA GLY A 220 -1.29 -30.71 -9.02
C GLY A 220 0.21 -30.72 -9.26
N ARG A 221 0.65 -30.15 -10.37
CA ARG A 221 2.05 -30.16 -10.78
C ARG A 221 2.71 -28.78 -10.83
N GLU A 222 1.98 -27.74 -10.49
CA GLU A 222 2.44 -26.35 -10.55
C GLU A 222 3.66 -26.14 -9.67
N GLU A 223 3.75 -26.85 -8.53
CA GLU A 223 4.94 -26.82 -7.69
C GLU A 223 6.16 -27.35 -8.44
N ILE A 224 6.06 -28.55 -9.02
CA ILE A 224 7.15 -29.25 -9.71
C ILE A 224 7.53 -28.53 -11.01
N ASP A 225 6.51 -28.10 -11.79
CA ASP A 225 6.75 -27.62 -13.15
C ASP A 225 7.10 -26.11 -13.17
N THR A 226 6.73 -25.35 -12.12
CA THR A 226 6.87 -23.89 -12.11
C THR A 226 7.51 -23.33 -10.85
N ILE A 227 6.99 -23.68 -9.65
CA ILE A 227 7.38 -23.00 -8.41
C ILE A 227 8.77 -23.46 -7.94
N GLU A 228 9.04 -24.75 -7.90
CA GLU A 228 10.34 -25.30 -7.53
C GLU A 228 11.48 -24.81 -8.46
N PRO A 229 11.31 -24.83 -9.80
CA PRO A 229 12.30 -24.27 -10.71
C PRO A 229 12.57 -22.77 -10.47
N ALA A 230 11.53 -21.97 -10.16
CA ALA A 230 11.70 -20.54 -9.83
C ALA A 230 12.48 -20.36 -8.51
N ILE A 231 12.15 -21.14 -7.48
CA ILE A 231 12.87 -21.12 -6.19
C ILE A 231 14.32 -21.54 -6.39
N ALA A 232 14.59 -22.60 -7.18
CA ALA A 232 15.94 -23.05 -7.47
C ALA A 232 16.77 -21.96 -8.16
N ALA A 233 16.19 -21.26 -9.14
CA ALA A 233 16.83 -20.14 -9.81
C ALA A 233 17.11 -18.96 -8.84
N ALA A 234 16.17 -18.63 -7.96
CA ALA A 234 16.36 -17.59 -6.95
C ALA A 234 17.49 -17.94 -5.96
N ARG A 235 17.58 -19.20 -5.52
CA ARG A 235 18.68 -19.70 -4.68
C ARG A 235 20.03 -19.65 -5.40
N ALA A 236 20.06 -20.04 -6.67
CA ALA A 236 21.27 -19.96 -7.50
C ALA A 236 21.73 -18.49 -7.68
N ALA A 237 20.81 -17.53 -7.65
CA ALA A 237 21.09 -16.10 -7.63
C ALA A 237 21.49 -15.56 -6.23
N GLY A 238 21.61 -16.41 -5.21
CA GLY A 238 22.06 -16.05 -3.85
C GLY A 238 20.96 -15.60 -2.90
N LEU A 239 19.68 -15.76 -3.24
CA LEU A 239 18.56 -15.42 -2.34
C LEU A 239 18.31 -16.58 -1.35
N ASP A 240 18.03 -16.22 -0.09
CA ASP A 240 17.59 -17.19 0.93
C ASP A 240 16.07 -17.41 0.83
N VAL A 241 15.71 -18.42 0.05
CA VAL A 241 14.30 -18.74 -0.26
C VAL A 241 14.02 -20.18 0.14
N ALA A 242 12.98 -20.38 0.94
CA ALA A 242 12.46 -21.69 1.32
C ALA A 242 11.12 -21.98 0.65
N GLY A 243 10.89 -23.22 0.26
CA GLY A 243 9.63 -23.65 -0.35
C GLY A 243 9.84 -24.64 -1.50
N PRO A 244 8.72 -24.99 -2.18
CA PRO A 244 7.33 -24.60 -1.85
C PRO A 244 6.89 -25.18 -0.51
N LEU A 245 6.23 -24.37 0.33
CA LEU A 245 5.72 -24.76 1.64
C LEU A 245 4.18 -24.83 1.63
N PRO A 246 3.57 -25.79 2.35
CA PRO A 246 2.12 -25.83 2.50
C PRO A 246 1.60 -24.55 3.17
N ALA A 247 0.61 -23.89 2.55
CA ALA A 247 0.07 -22.62 3.03
C ALA A 247 -0.65 -22.74 4.37
N ASP A 248 -1.27 -23.88 4.64
CA ASP A 248 -1.96 -24.19 5.91
C ASP A 248 -1.03 -24.22 7.12
N THR A 249 0.25 -24.52 6.91
CA THR A 249 1.23 -24.66 8.00
C THR A 249 2.29 -23.57 8.07
N VAL A 250 2.58 -22.85 6.96
CA VAL A 250 3.64 -21.82 6.95
C VAL A 250 3.31 -20.65 7.88
N PHE A 251 2.03 -20.34 8.08
CA PHE A 251 1.57 -19.26 8.94
C PHE A 251 1.51 -19.63 10.44
N VAL A 252 1.84 -20.85 10.82
CA VAL A 252 1.94 -21.23 12.24
C VAL A 252 3.08 -20.45 12.90
N PRO A 253 2.86 -19.81 14.08
CA PRO A 253 3.83 -18.92 14.71
C PRO A 253 5.25 -19.46 14.86
N SER A 254 5.39 -20.77 15.16
CA SER A 254 6.70 -21.43 15.28
C SER A 254 7.47 -21.50 13.96
N LYS A 255 6.78 -21.52 12.80
CA LYS A 255 7.39 -21.50 11.47
C LYS A 255 7.60 -20.07 10.99
N LEU A 256 6.62 -19.18 11.22
CA LEU A 256 6.69 -17.77 10.83
C LEU A 256 7.93 -17.06 11.37
N SER A 257 8.35 -17.36 12.60
CA SER A 257 9.53 -16.74 13.22
C SER A 257 10.84 -17.02 12.46
N GLY A 258 10.82 -17.96 11.53
CA GLY A 258 11.95 -18.29 10.67
C GLY A 258 12.05 -17.46 9.39
N PHE A 259 11.05 -16.60 9.09
CA PHE A 259 10.97 -15.90 7.81
C PHE A 259 10.68 -14.41 7.99
N ASP A 260 11.21 -13.61 7.09
CA ASP A 260 10.98 -12.17 7.04
C ASP A 260 9.78 -11.79 6.15
N CYS A 261 9.47 -12.64 5.17
CA CYS A 261 8.35 -12.47 4.25
C CYS A 261 7.83 -13.82 3.75
N ILE A 262 6.52 -13.92 3.58
CA ILE A 262 5.84 -15.03 2.92
C ILE A 262 5.42 -14.56 1.52
N VAL A 263 5.73 -15.34 0.48
CA VAL A 263 5.20 -15.12 -0.87
C VAL A 263 4.05 -16.09 -1.08
N ALA A 264 2.84 -15.55 -1.15
CA ALA A 264 1.63 -16.28 -1.45
C ALA A 264 1.37 -16.27 -2.96
N MET A 265 0.82 -17.37 -3.49
CA MET A 265 0.58 -17.51 -4.91
C MET A 265 -0.61 -16.66 -5.36
N TYR A 266 -1.61 -16.46 -4.52
CA TYR A 266 -2.79 -15.64 -4.81
C TYR A 266 -3.30 -14.93 -3.55
N HIS A 267 -4.18 -13.94 -3.80
CA HIS A 267 -4.68 -13.01 -2.80
C HIS A 267 -5.23 -13.71 -1.54
N ASP A 268 -6.21 -14.60 -1.68
CA ASP A 268 -6.88 -15.20 -0.53
C ASP A 268 -6.09 -16.35 0.13
N GLN A 269 -4.92 -16.70 -0.41
CA GLN A 269 -4.02 -17.64 0.26
C GLN A 269 -3.32 -16.99 1.48
N GLY A 270 -2.98 -15.71 1.40
CA GLY A 270 -2.20 -15.05 2.45
C GLY A 270 -2.95 -13.96 3.20
N LEU A 271 -3.84 -13.22 2.53
CA LEU A 271 -4.46 -12.03 3.12
C LEU A 271 -5.46 -12.30 4.24
N PRO A 272 -6.25 -13.37 4.25
CA PRO A 272 -7.13 -13.67 5.38
C PRO A 272 -6.35 -13.82 6.70
N VAL A 273 -5.20 -14.50 6.66
CA VAL A 273 -4.34 -14.65 7.84
C VAL A 273 -3.77 -13.28 8.27
N LEU A 274 -3.26 -12.51 7.32
CA LEU A 274 -2.71 -11.19 7.63
C LEU A 274 -3.78 -10.26 8.20
N LYS A 275 -4.97 -10.21 7.60
CA LYS A 275 -6.08 -9.38 8.10
C LYS A 275 -6.54 -9.81 9.48
N HIS A 276 -6.54 -11.11 9.77
CA HIS A 276 -6.85 -11.62 11.09
C HIS A 276 -5.85 -11.13 12.16
N VAL A 277 -4.55 -11.20 11.88
CA VAL A 277 -3.53 -10.77 12.85
C VAL A 277 -3.32 -9.27 12.92
N SER A 278 -3.71 -8.52 11.88
CA SER A 278 -3.55 -7.05 11.84
C SER A 278 -4.72 -6.29 12.48
N PHE A 279 -5.83 -6.94 12.77
CA PHE A 279 -7.01 -6.31 13.38
C PHE A 279 -7.47 -5.02 12.68
N GLY A 280 -7.47 -4.98 11.35
CA GLY A 280 -7.84 -3.79 10.57
C GLY A 280 -6.74 -2.75 10.41
N HIS A 281 -5.54 -2.98 10.94
CA HIS A 281 -4.37 -2.09 10.81
C HIS A 281 -3.37 -2.55 9.74
N GLY A 282 -3.81 -3.36 8.78
CA GLY A 282 -2.99 -3.80 7.67
C GLY A 282 -2.52 -2.63 6.80
N VAL A 283 -1.30 -2.71 6.31
CA VAL A 283 -0.70 -1.72 5.41
C VAL A 283 -0.35 -2.40 4.10
N ASN A 284 -0.81 -1.84 2.99
CA ASN A 284 -0.38 -2.27 1.67
C ASN A 284 0.88 -1.48 1.28
N VAL A 285 1.94 -2.19 0.94
CA VAL A 285 3.21 -1.64 0.44
C VAL A 285 3.39 -2.08 -1.01
N THR A 286 3.71 -1.15 -1.89
CA THR A 286 4.05 -1.48 -3.27
C THR A 286 5.56 -1.61 -3.41
N LEU A 287 6.04 -2.83 -3.59
CA LEU A 287 7.44 -3.13 -3.82
C LEU A 287 7.80 -2.97 -5.31
N GLY A 288 9.11 -2.81 -5.60
CA GLY A 288 9.64 -2.67 -6.95
C GLY A 288 9.55 -1.26 -7.54
N LEU A 289 8.93 -0.30 -6.84
CA LEU A 289 8.97 1.11 -7.23
C LEU A 289 10.30 1.75 -6.77
N PRO A 290 10.85 2.75 -7.49
CA PRO A 290 12.02 3.51 -7.04
C PRO A 290 11.71 4.51 -5.91
N ILE A 291 10.50 4.45 -5.35
CA ILE A 291 10.00 5.29 -4.27
C ILE A 291 9.37 4.43 -3.18
N VAL A 292 9.28 4.95 -1.95
CA VAL A 292 8.49 4.32 -0.89
C VAL A 292 7.03 4.70 -1.04
N ARG A 293 6.17 3.69 -1.21
CA ARG A 293 4.71 3.87 -1.24
C ARG A 293 4.02 2.90 -0.29
N THR A 294 3.21 3.46 0.60
CA THR A 294 2.28 2.71 1.46
C THR A 294 0.83 3.14 1.22
N SER A 295 -0.12 2.31 1.56
CA SER A 295 -1.54 2.64 1.53
C SER A 295 -2.34 1.87 2.56
N VAL A 296 -3.57 2.30 2.77
CA VAL A 296 -4.58 1.55 3.52
C VAL A 296 -4.92 0.23 2.81
N ASP A 297 -5.49 -0.71 3.54
CA ASP A 297 -5.92 -2.04 3.06
C ASP A 297 -7.44 -2.14 2.81
N HIS A 298 -8.15 -1.00 2.81
CA HIS A 298 -9.60 -0.91 2.60
C HIS A 298 -9.97 0.03 1.45
N GLY A 299 -11.22 0.00 1.01
CA GLY A 299 -11.78 0.84 -0.06
C GLY A 299 -12.26 2.21 0.41
N THR A 300 -12.96 2.90 -0.49
CA THR A 300 -13.49 4.26 -0.30
C THR A 300 -14.63 4.36 0.70
N ALA A 301 -15.30 3.26 1.03
CA ALA A 301 -16.39 3.15 2.00
C ALA A 301 -17.39 4.33 1.89
N LEU A 302 -18.00 4.46 0.71
CA LEU A 302 -18.88 5.58 0.35
C LEU A 302 -20.07 5.72 1.30
N ASP A 303 -20.60 4.61 1.79
CA ASP A 303 -21.67 4.53 2.76
C ASP A 303 -21.30 5.20 4.09
N LEU A 304 -20.06 4.99 4.56
CA LEU A 304 -19.56 5.64 5.76
C LEU A 304 -19.31 7.14 5.60
N ALA A 305 -19.08 7.61 4.38
CA ALA A 305 -18.86 9.03 4.11
C ALA A 305 -20.14 9.86 4.17
N VAL A 306 -21.32 9.26 3.92
CA VAL A 306 -22.64 9.96 3.86
C VAL A 306 -23.05 10.52 5.21
N ASP A 307 -22.90 9.74 6.26
CA ASP A 307 -23.34 10.12 7.60
C ASP A 307 -22.15 10.69 8.40
N GLY A 308 -22.24 11.96 8.81
CA GLY A 308 -21.20 12.59 9.65
C GLY A 308 -20.96 11.88 10.98
N ARG A 309 -21.87 11.00 11.43
CA ARG A 309 -21.68 10.09 12.56
C ARG A 309 -20.89 8.86 12.14
N SER A 310 -21.16 8.32 10.95
CA SER A 310 -20.43 7.18 10.37
C SER A 310 -19.03 7.57 9.95
N ALA A 311 -18.79 8.80 9.48
CA ALA A 311 -17.46 9.33 9.24
C ALA A 311 -16.60 9.42 10.53
N ARG A 312 -17.25 9.56 11.71
CA ARG A 312 -16.57 9.41 13.02
C ARG A 312 -16.28 7.96 13.36
N ALA A 313 -16.99 7.02 12.76
CA ALA A 313 -16.84 5.58 12.96
C ALA A 313 -15.81 4.95 12.01
N ALA A 314 -15.40 5.65 10.93
CA ALA A 314 -14.32 5.19 10.08
C ALA A 314 -13.02 5.10 10.88
N ASP A 315 -12.52 3.88 11.04
CA ASP A 315 -11.28 3.65 11.78
C ASP A 315 -10.07 4.15 10.99
N PRO A 316 -9.31 5.15 11.50
CA PRO A 316 -8.11 5.64 10.84
C PRO A 316 -6.88 4.75 11.03
N GLY A 317 -7.00 3.62 11.73
CA GLY A 317 -5.89 2.77 12.14
C GLY A 317 -5.00 2.31 10.99
N SER A 318 -5.58 1.88 9.86
CA SER A 318 -4.81 1.48 8.68
C SER A 318 -4.05 2.66 8.07
N LEU A 319 -4.65 3.88 7.99
CA LEU A 319 -3.94 5.07 7.50
C LEU A 319 -2.83 5.51 8.46
N PHE A 320 -3.05 5.40 9.76
CA PHE A 320 -2.02 5.69 10.76
C PHE A 320 -0.86 4.70 10.68
N ALA A 321 -1.15 3.42 10.52
CA ALA A 321 -0.14 2.39 10.33
C ALA A 321 0.63 2.61 9.02
N ALA A 322 -0.06 2.97 7.92
CA ALA A 322 0.56 3.27 6.64
C ALA A 322 1.51 4.48 6.73
N ALA A 323 1.08 5.56 7.40
CA ALA A 323 1.92 6.74 7.62
C ALA A 323 3.13 6.42 8.52
N GLY A 324 2.93 5.66 9.59
CA GLY A 324 4.01 5.21 10.47
C GLY A 324 5.05 4.40 9.70
N LEU A 325 4.60 3.40 8.93
CA LEU A 325 5.49 2.57 8.13
C LEU A 325 6.23 3.38 7.05
N ALA A 326 5.56 4.31 6.36
CA ALA A 326 6.20 5.19 5.37
C ALA A 326 7.34 6.02 5.99
N ILE A 327 7.11 6.54 7.21
CA ILE A 327 8.12 7.29 7.97
C ILE A 327 9.30 6.39 8.34
N ASP A 328 9.03 5.18 8.80
CA ASP A 328 10.09 4.24 9.20
C ASP A 328 10.94 3.78 8.01
N LEU A 329 10.30 3.50 6.86
CA LEU A 329 11.00 3.11 5.64
C LEU A 329 11.84 4.27 5.08
N SER A 330 11.30 5.50 5.06
CA SER A 330 12.00 6.67 4.53
C SER A 330 13.27 7.06 5.29
N ARG A 331 13.43 6.61 6.53
CA ARG A 331 14.62 6.84 7.34
C ARG A 331 15.76 5.86 7.07
N ARG A 332 15.47 4.77 6.38
CA ARG A 332 16.44 3.72 6.08
C ARG A 332 17.09 3.90 4.71
N GLU A 333 16.47 4.67 3.82
CA GLU A 333 17.02 5.01 2.50
C GLU A 333 18.08 6.15 2.56
N THR A 334 18.28 6.76 3.73
CA THR A 334 19.32 7.80 3.96
C THR A 334 20.55 7.21 4.62
#